data_c22d37a5d235cacb90a24322bdc3c266
#
_entry.id   c22d37a5d235cacb90a24322bdc3c266
#
_cell.length_a   1.000
_cell.length_b   1.000
_cell.length_c   1.000
_cell.angle_alpha   90.00
_cell.angle_beta   90.00
_cell.angle_gamma   90.00
#
_symmetry.space_group_name_H-M   'P 1'
#
loop_
_entity.id
_entity.type
_entity.pdbx_description
1 polymer ?
#
loop_
_entity_poly.entity_id
_entity_poly.type
_entity_poly.pdbx_seq_one_letter_code
_entity_poly.pdbx_strand_id
1 'polypeptide(L)'
;MVHHGVGPDPNLAVRLERAFDAVRTDALALAKVLSQSENARFSHAAALVPNVSELPAMLAWSRVAEELAAQRESFTVSCGDPWLFRHLAGLPGIKVADPAPPLWQAEMRLGIRGPIARLAATLRFMQAKAVFSADASGIQSGGAWLLCYGHPASDARGSDAYFGRLMFDLPHLRRVLHVDADVRRARQLASSRTLSLHAFGTAAALASLPSAHWRAGATATHRWLVRRAVARENGTAQAAAIAWQMSCQSAWLRAVRPTVVAWPWENHAWERALVRDARRLGTRTVGYAHVPFNAREWNFGADVLPTGVDGLPDTLVACGETGRERLIAWGAPPDRVIVAGALRFDSPKPLRHDPGGPVFIALPANAAIAEELAGAAVVLARTGKRVLVRRHPLAPVPLSPLCGIKIADRPLSEHGPLAAVVYASTTVGLEAIAGGIPTIRFLPESAIGWAAPDGVPAPPATDAAGLLRAIENARAPEAVDWKRLAAPPDMETWQRLLQP
;
A
#
# COMPACT_ATOMS: atom_id res chain seq x y z
N MET A 1 10.64 18.42 11.52
CA MET A 1 11.10 18.09 12.90
C MET A 1 10.48 19.07 13.87
N VAL A 2 10.07 18.63 15.02
CA VAL A 2 9.61 19.47 16.15
C VAL A 2 10.76 19.59 17.13
N HIS A 3 11.12 20.80 17.50
CA HIS A 3 12.21 21.08 18.45
C HIS A 3 11.63 21.69 19.73
N HIS A 4 11.87 21.04 20.86
CA HIS A 4 11.64 21.60 22.20
C HIS A 4 12.95 22.27 22.66
N GLY A 5 13.02 23.60 22.59
CA GLY A 5 14.22 24.33 22.98
C GLY A 5 15.45 23.98 22.15
N VAL A 6 16.29 23.06 22.62
CA VAL A 6 17.62 22.76 22.04
C VAL A 6 17.70 21.39 21.33
N GLY A 7 16.61 20.62 21.22
CA GLY A 7 16.67 19.28 20.63
C GLY A 7 15.37 18.79 20.00
N PRO A 8 15.42 17.65 19.26
CA PRO A 8 14.21 17.00 18.75
C PRO A 8 13.35 16.45 19.90
N ASP A 9 12.02 16.42 19.70
CA ASP A 9 11.09 15.80 20.64
C ASP A 9 11.39 14.27 20.74
N PRO A 10 11.80 13.74 21.89
CA PRO A 10 12.08 12.32 22.04
C PRO A 10 10.86 11.41 21.89
N ASN A 11 9.67 11.97 21.95
CA ASN A 11 8.40 11.24 21.81
C ASN A 11 7.71 11.50 20.48
N LEU A 12 8.38 12.13 19.52
CA LEU A 12 7.78 12.58 18.26
C LEU A 12 7.12 11.44 17.48
N ALA A 13 7.79 10.31 17.35
CA ALA A 13 7.26 9.15 16.63
C ALA A 13 5.98 8.59 17.29
N VAL A 14 5.94 8.53 18.61
CA VAL A 14 4.76 8.09 19.37
C VAL A 14 3.61 9.09 19.26
N ARG A 15 3.91 10.41 19.35
CA ARG A 15 2.90 11.47 19.16
C ARG A 15 2.32 11.42 17.75
N LEU A 16 3.17 11.23 16.74
CA LEU A 16 2.75 11.15 15.34
C LEU A 16 1.80 9.96 15.08
N GLU A 17 2.10 8.80 15.62
CA GLU A 17 1.23 7.64 15.49
C GLU A 17 -0.14 7.85 16.16
N ARG A 18 -0.14 8.38 17.39
CA ARG A 18 -1.38 8.71 18.09
C ARG A 18 -2.21 9.75 17.32
N ALA A 19 -1.55 10.79 16.81
CA ALA A 19 -2.19 11.81 15.99
C ALA A 19 -2.76 11.23 14.70
N PHE A 20 -2.04 10.28 14.06
CA PHE A 20 -2.53 9.60 12.88
C PHE A 20 -3.84 8.86 13.15
N ASP A 21 -3.92 8.10 14.23
CA ASP A 21 -5.16 7.41 14.60
C ASP A 21 -6.31 8.39 14.91
N ALA A 22 -5.99 9.54 15.51
CA ALA A 22 -6.97 10.58 15.86
C ALA A 22 -7.55 11.32 14.64
N VAL A 23 -6.80 11.46 13.54
CA VAL A 23 -7.26 12.20 12.34
C VAL A 23 -8.07 11.34 11.35
N ARG A 24 -8.41 10.09 11.70
CA ARG A 24 -9.17 9.20 10.81
C ARG A 24 -10.45 9.85 10.28
N THR A 25 -11.26 10.44 11.17
CA THR A 25 -12.53 11.07 10.79
C THR A 25 -12.32 12.22 9.81
N ASP A 26 -11.34 13.07 10.06
CA ASP A 26 -11.03 14.21 9.19
C ASP A 26 -10.50 13.75 7.82
N ALA A 27 -9.65 12.72 7.80
CA ALA A 27 -9.15 12.12 6.57
C ALA A 27 -10.28 11.51 5.73
N LEU A 28 -11.21 10.78 6.35
CA LEU A 28 -12.37 10.22 5.66
C LEU A 28 -13.30 11.31 5.11
N ALA A 29 -13.56 12.36 5.89
CA ALA A 29 -14.38 13.49 5.45
C ALA A 29 -13.74 14.20 4.24
N LEU A 30 -12.44 14.44 4.29
CA LEU A 30 -11.70 15.07 3.19
C LEU A 30 -11.64 14.17 1.95
N ALA A 31 -11.40 12.87 2.11
CA ALA A 31 -11.44 11.90 1.01
C ALA A 31 -12.81 11.87 0.34
N LYS A 32 -13.89 11.92 1.10
CA LYS A 32 -15.26 11.99 0.58
C LYS A 32 -15.48 13.24 -0.27
N VAL A 33 -15.03 14.41 0.18
CA VAL A 33 -15.10 15.66 -0.61
C VAL A 33 -14.30 15.54 -1.92
N LEU A 34 -13.07 15.00 -1.86
CA LEU A 34 -12.24 14.78 -3.04
C LEU A 34 -12.86 13.78 -4.01
N SER A 35 -13.49 12.73 -3.50
CA SER A 35 -14.11 11.68 -4.32
C SER A 35 -15.38 12.14 -5.05
N GLN A 36 -16.03 13.20 -4.57
CA GLN A 36 -17.16 13.84 -5.26
C GLN A 36 -16.72 14.71 -6.44
N SER A 37 -15.47 15.15 -6.47
CA SER A 37 -14.93 15.93 -7.58
C SER A 37 -14.71 15.04 -8.80
N GLU A 38 -15.27 15.40 -9.94
CA GLU A 38 -15.09 14.64 -11.18
C GLU A 38 -13.61 14.41 -11.53
N ASN A 39 -12.77 15.41 -11.29
CA ASN A 39 -11.36 15.39 -11.62
C ASN A 39 -10.47 14.79 -10.53
N ALA A 40 -10.93 14.67 -9.28
CA ALA A 40 -10.14 14.16 -8.16
C ALA A 40 -10.54 12.76 -7.67
N ARG A 41 -11.75 12.28 -8.04
CA ARG A 41 -12.29 10.98 -7.56
C ARG A 41 -11.41 9.77 -7.85
N PHE A 42 -10.53 9.88 -8.81
CA PHE A 42 -9.59 8.81 -9.19
C PHE A 42 -8.17 9.05 -8.65
N SER A 43 -7.98 10.00 -7.74
CA SER A 43 -6.69 10.22 -7.07
C SER A 43 -6.48 9.23 -5.93
N HIS A 44 -5.22 8.99 -5.59
CA HIS A 44 -4.86 8.25 -4.38
C HIS A 44 -5.28 8.98 -3.10
N ALA A 45 -5.28 10.31 -3.11
CA ALA A 45 -5.75 11.12 -1.99
C ALA A 45 -7.23 10.90 -1.71
N ALA A 46 -8.07 10.79 -2.75
CA ALA A 46 -9.49 10.46 -2.61
C ALA A 46 -9.74 9.01 -2.17
N ALA A 47 -8.80 8.10 -2.42
CA ALA A 47 -8.88 6.70 -2.04
C ALA A 47 -8.24 6.41 -0.67
N LEU A 48 -7.46 7.33 -0.11
CA LEU A 48 -6.65 7.13 1.10
C LEU A 48 -5.74 5.89 1.01
N VAL A 49 -5.23 5.59 -0.19
CA VAL A 49 -4.41 4.40 -0.41
C VAL A 49 -3.11 4.51 0.38
N PRO A 50 -2.82 3.58 1.30
CA PRO A 50 -1.60 3.60 2.10
C PRO A 50 -0.35 3.59 1.21
N ASN A 51 0.74 4.13 1.71
CA ASN A 51 2.05 4.22 1.04
C ASN A 51 2.10 5.07 -0.26
N VAL A 52 0.96 5.51 -0.81
CA VAL A 52 0.90 6.39 -1.99
C VAL A 52 0.20 7.71 -1.70
N SER A 53 -0.81 7.74 -0.81
CA SER A 53 -1.42 8.97 -0.31
C SER A 53 -0.76 9.39 1.00
N GLU A 54 0.00 10.48 0.95
CA GLU A 54 0.60 11.07 2.16
C GLU A 54 -0.39 11.98 2.93
N LEU A 55 -1.62 12.16 2.43
CA LEU A 55 -2.59 13.10 2.99
C LEU A 55 -2.92 12.79 4.46
N PRO A 56 -3.19 11.54 4.87
CA PRO A 56 -3.43 11.22 6.28
C PRO A 56 -2.24 11.56 7.20
N ALA A 57 -1.02 11.28 6.74
CA ALA A 57 0.20 11.61 7.49
C ALA A 57 0.38 13.12 7.66
N MET A 58 0.03 13.91 6.64
CA MET A 58 0.08 15.38 6.74
C MET A 58 -0.96 15.94 7.72
N LEU A 59 -2.15 15.35 7.78
CA LEU A 59 -3.15 15.67 8.80
C LEU A 59 -2.63 15.31 10.21
N ALA A 60 -1.97 14.16 10.36
CA ALA A 60 -1.37 13.77 11.62
C ALA A 60 -0.29 14.76 12.09
N TRP A 61 0.57 15.23 11.19
CA TRP A 61 1.55 16.29 11.49
C TRP A 61 0.88 17.61 11.93
N SER A 62 -0.22 17.98 11.28
CA SER A 62 -1.02 19.14 11.71
C SER A 62 -1.53 18.95 13.13
N ARG A 63 -2.09 17.77 13.43
CA ARG A 63 -2.62 17.43 14.73
C ARG A 63 -1.57 17.43 15.85
N VAL A 64 -0.36 16.89 15.57
CA VAL A 64 0.76 16.97 16.53
C VAL A 64 1.08 18.42 16.87
N ALA A 65 1.17 19.30 15.87
CA ALA A 65 1.46 20.70 16.08
C ALA A 65 0.36 21.40 16.91
N GLU A 66 -0.92 21.13 16.61
CA GLU A 66 -2.07 21.67 17.35
C GLU A 66 -2.08 21.20 18.82
N GLU A 67 -1.77 19.91 19.07
CA GLU A 67 -1.69 19.37 20.43
C GLU A 67 -0.58 20.01 21.25
N LEU A 68 0.60 20.21 20.66
CA LEU A 68 1.71 20.92 21.31
C LEU A 68 1.36 22.37 21.61
N ALA A 69 0.71 23.07 20.69
CA ALA A 69 0.26 24.44 20.90
C ALA A 69 -0.79 24.54 22.05
N ALA A 70 -1.73 23.58 22.09
CA ALA A 70 -2.75 23.52 23.16
C ALA A 70 -2.15 23.25 24.54
N GLN A 71 -1.07 22.48 24.61
CA GLN A 71 -0.33 22.22 25.86
C GLN A 71 0.51 23.43 26.32
N ARG A 72 0.51 24.51 25.53
CA ARG A 72 1.31 25.73 25.77
C ARG A 72 2.83 25.45 25.88
N GLU A 73 3.28 24.38 25.26
CA GLU A 73 4.69 24.07 25.18
C GLU A 73 5.39 25.08 24.28
N SER A 74 6.59 25.53 24.68
CA SER A 74 7.43 26.34 23.82
C SER A 74 8.14 25.46 22.82
N PHE A 75 7.66 25.45 21.57
CA PHE A 75 8.27 24.68 20.49
C PHE A 75 8.33 25.48 19.20
N THR A 76 9.24 25.06 18.33
CA THR A 76 9.38 25.58 16.99
C THR A 76 9.32 24.44 16.00
N VAL A 77 8.49 24.57 14.95
CA VAL A 77 8.39 23.57 13.89
C VAL A 77 9.36 23.91 12.78
N SER A 78 10.29 23.02 12.50
CA SER A 78 11.13 23.05 11.31
C SER A 78 10.59 22.07 10.26
N CYS A 79 10.22 22.57 9.09
CA CYS A 79 9.61 21.78 8.04
C CYS A 79 10.18 22.13 6.68
N GLY A 80 10.79 21.14 5.99
CA GLY A 80 11.30 21.33 4.62
C GLY A 80 10.24 21.22 3.52
N ASP A 81 9.02 20.78 3.85
CA ASP A 81 7.91 20.70 2.90
C ASP A 81 7.19 22.05 2.80
N PRO A 82 7.20 22.73 1.63
CA PRO A 82 6.70 24.09 1.53
C PRO A 82 5.18 24.24 1.68
N TRP A 83 4.40 23.19 1.44
CA TRP A 83 2.95 23.22 1.64
C TRP A 83 2.59 22.97 3.09
N LEU A 84 3.21 21.92 3.71
CA LEU A 84 3.02 21.63 5.12
C LEU A 84 3.46 22.83 5.98
N PHE A 85 4.62 23.43 5.68
CA PHE A 85 5.08 24.65 6.35
C PHE A 85 4.01 25.73 6.36
N ARG A 86 3.40 26.04 5.19
CA ARG A 86 2.37 27.07 5.08
C ARG A 86 1.07 26.71 5.77
N HIS A 87 0.77 25.43 5.82
CA HIS A 87 -0.36 24.92 6.59
C HIS A 87 -0.13 25.18 8.09
N LEU A 88 1.01 24.72 8.61
CA LEU A 88 1.37 24.86 10.01
C LEU A 88 1.53 26.32 10.45
N ALA A 89 2.15 27.16 9.62
CA ALA A 89 2.29 28.61 9.88
C ALA A 89 0.94 29.35 9.96
N GLY A 90 -0.12 28.77 9.39
CA GLY A 90 -1.48 29.32 9.47
C GLY A 90 -2.28 28.85 10.68
N LEU A 91 -1.76 27.94 11.48
CA LEU A 91 -2.45 27.41 12.67
C LEU A 91 -2.19 28.31 13.89
N PRO A 92 -3.20 28.53 14.74
CA PRO A 92 -3.05 29.37 15.93
C PRO A 92 -1.99 28.81 16.91
N GLY A 93 -1.15 29.68 17.44
CA GLY A 93 -0.17 29.34 18.49
C GLY A 93 1.08 28.59 18.00
N ILE A 94 1.22 28.34 16.69
CA ILE A 94 2.37 27.63 16.15
C ILE A 94 3.44 28.61 15.67
N LYS A 95 4.67 28.42 16.13
CA LYS A 95 5.86 29.10 15.63
C LYS A 95 6.58 28.20 14.65
N VAL A 96 6.89 28.71 13.48
CA VAL A 96 7.67 28.01 12.45
C VAL A 96 9.06 28.62 12.33
N ALA A 97 10.06 27.77 12.07
CA ALA A 97 11.42 28.23 11.84
C ALA A 97 11.54 28.94 10.48
N ASP A 98 12.28 30.02 10.44
CA ASP A 98 12.64 30.73 9.22
C ASP A 98 13.96 30.19 8.63
N PRO A 99 14.16 30.32 7.31
CA PRO A 99 13.22 30.82 6.29
C PRO A 99 12.21 29.81 5.80
N ALA A 100 11.07 30.31 5.30
CA ALA A 100 10.04 29.46 4.68
C ALA A 100 10.59 28.74 3.44
N PRO A 101 10.39 27.42 3.29
CA PRO A 101 10.82 26.70 2.10
C PRO A 101 10.18 27.26 0.82
N PRO A 102 10.94 27.40 -0.30
CA PRO A 102 10.47 28.05 -1.51
C PRO A 102 9.43 27.20 -2.23
N LEU A 103 8.17 27.60 -2.14
CA LEU A 103 7.03 26.89 -2.76
C LEU A 103 7.14 26.85 -4.29
N TRP A 104 7.52 27.99 -4.91
CA TRP A 104 7.59 28.08 -6.35
C TRP A 104 8.59 27.10 -6.98
N GLN A 105 9.71 26.83 -6.30
CA GLN A 105 10.70 25.85 -6.78
C GLN A 105 10.11 24.43 -6.76
N ALA A 106 9.42 24.07 -5.67
CA ALA A 106 8.78 22.77 -5.55
C ALA A 106 7.67 22.58 -6.61
N GLU A 107 6.83 23.59 -6.81
CA GLU A 107 5.77 23.55 -7.82
C GLU A 107 6.32 23.53 -9.24
N MET A 108 7.34 24.35 -9.54
CA MET A 108 8.02 24.35 -10.84
C MET A 108 8.64 22.97 -11.12
N ARG A 109 9.39 22.43 -10.16
CA ARG A 109 10.00 21.09 -10.31
C ARG A 109 8.97 20.01 -10.62
N LEU A 110 7.86 19.96 -9.88
CA LEU A 110 6.80 19.00 -10.11
C LEU A 110 6.02 19.27 -11.40
N GLY A 111 5.80 20.56 -11.72
CA GLY A 111 5.16 21.01 -12.95
C GLY A 111 5.92 20.65 -14.22
N ILE A 112 7.25 20.58 -14.17
CA ILE A 112 8.11 20.11 -15.28
C ILE A 112 8.17 18.58 -15.28
N ARG A 113 8.42 17.97 -14.11
CA ARG A 113 8.59 16.51 -14.00
C ARG A 113 7.33 15.75 -14.42
N GLY A 114 6.15 16.23 -14.04
CA GLY A 114 4.88 15.54 -14.29
C GLY A 114 4.58 15.32 -15.77
N PRO A 115 4.54 16.35 -16.62
CA PRO A 115 4.35 16.19 -18.06
C PRO A 115 5.36 15.26 -18.70
N ILE A 116 6.65 15.36 -18.35
CA ILE A 116 7.72 14.46 -18.84
C ILE A 116 7.43 13.01 -18.43
N ALA A 117 7.07 12.78 -17.18
CA ALA A 117 6.75 11.44 -16.68
C ALA A 117 5.52 10.85 -17.39
N ARG A 118 4.47 11.65 -17.62
CA ARG A 118 3.28 11.21 -18.35
C ARG A 118 3.56 10.92 -19.81
N LEU A 119 4.36 11.74 -20.49
CA LEU A 119 4.79 11.48 -21.86
C LEU A 119 5.58 10.18 -21.97
N ALA A 120 6.57 9.98 -21.08
CA ALA A 120 7.35 8.75 -21.02
C ALA A 120 6.47 7.51 -20.76
N ALA A 121 5.47 7.63 -19.87
CA ALA A 121 4.50 6.56 -19.64
C ALA A 121 3.64 6.30 -20.89
N THR A 122 3.16 7.35 -21.55
CA THR A 122 2.37 7.22 -22.78
C THR A 122 3.14 6.46 -23.88
N LEU A 123 4.43 6.78 -24.07
CA LEU A 123 5.28 6.06 -25.04
C LEU A 123 5.42 4.57 -24.69
N ARG A 124 5.63 4.25 -23.42
CA ARG A 124 5.68 2.85 -22.95
C ARG A 124 4.36 2.12 -23.18
N PHE A 125 3.23 2.76 -22.88
CA PHE A 125 1.90 2.18 -23.10
C PHE A 125 1.58 2.01 -24.59
N MET A 126 2.00 2.95 -25.44
CA MET A 126 1.90 2.82 -26.89
C MET A 126 2.69 1.62 -27.41
N GLN A 127 3.93 1.45 -26.95
CA GLN A 127 4.75 0.28 -27.26
C GLN A 127 4.07 -1.02 -26.80
N ALA A 128 3.59 -1.07 -25.55
CA ALA A 128 2.92 -2.24 -25.01
C ALA A 128 1.65 -2.58 -25.80
N LYS A 129 0.83 -1.57 -26.13
CA LYS A 129 -0.34 -1.76 -27.00
C LYS A 129 0.05 -2.33 -28.36
N ALA A 130 1.06 -1.79 -29.02
CA ALA A 130 1.50 -2.29 -30.33
C ALA A 130 1.94 -3.76 -30.27
N VAL A 131 2.64 -4.15 -29.19
CA VAL A 131 3.12 -5.53 -28.98
C VAL A 131 2.00 -6.53 -28.76
N PHE A 132 0.94 -6.14 -28.03
CA PHE A 132 -0.13 -7.05 -27.59
C PHE A 132 -1.44 -6.90 -28.37
N SER A 133 -1.52 -6.01 -29.37
CA SER A 133 -2.77 -5.74 -30.11
C SER A 133 -3.36 -6.98 -30.79
N ALA A 134 -2.52 -7.90 -31.27
CA ALA A 134 -2.96 -9.14 -31.88
C ALA A 134 -3.62 -10.11 -30.89
N ASP A 135 -3.24 -10.04 -29.60
CA ASP A 135 -3.77 -10.92 -28.55
C ASP A 135 -5.24 -10.66 -28.24
N ALA A 136 -5.75 -9.49 -28.65
CA ALA A 136 -7.18 -9.14 -28.51
C ALA A 136 -8.06 -9.83 -29.56
N SER A 137 -7.48 -10.42 -30.61
CA SER A 137 -8.23 -11.05 -31.70
C SER A 137 -8.57 -12.51 -31.35
N GLY A 138 -9.81 -12.93 -31.63
CA GLY A 138 -10.23 -14.32 -31.44
C GLY A 138 -10.49 -14.73 -29.97
N ILE A 139 -10.59 -13.78 -29.04
CA ILE A 139 -10.87 -14.10 -27.63
C ILE A 139 -12.33 -14.53 -27.48
N GLN A 140 -12.54 -15.69 -26.89
CA GLN A 140 -13.86 -16.17 -26.54
C GLN A 140 -14.48 -15.29 -25.44
N SER A 141 -15.71 -14.87 -25.64
CA SER A 141 -16.50 -14.14 -24.64
C SER A 141 -16.84 -15.00 -23.44
N GLY A 142 -17.09 -14.37 -22.29
CA GLY A 142 -17.49 -15.04 -21.07
C GLY A 142 -16.33 -15.60 -20.26
N GLY A 143 -16.65 -16.54 -19.41
CA GLY A 143 -15.69 -17.24 -18.55
C GLY A 143 -15.30 -16.47 -17.29
N ALA A 144 -14.50 -17.13 -16.46
CA ALA A 144 -14.00 -16.62 -15.21
C ALA A 144 -12.55 -16.09 -15.37
N TRP A 145 -12.30 -14.90 -14.85
CA TRP A 145 -11.04 -14.20 -15.06
C TRP A 145 -10.45 -13.69 -13.74
N LEU A 146 -9.12 -13.80 -13.65
CA LEU A 146 -8.33 -13.13 -12.62
C LEU A 146 -7.65 -11.90 -13.23
N LEU A 147 -7.85 -10.71 -12.67
CA LEU A 147 -7.08 -9.53 -13.02
C LEU A 147 -5.91 -9.43 -12.02
N CYS A 148 -4.69 -9.63 -12.50
CA CYS A 148 -3.50 -9.78 -11.67
C CYS A 148 -2.43 -8.74 -12.02
N TYR A 149 -1.63 -8.37 -11.01
CA TYR A 149 -0.43 -7.55 -11.20
C TYR A 149 0.73 -8.34 -11.82
N GLY A 150 1.68 -7.61 -12.42
CA GLY A 150 2.91 -8.18 -12.98
C GLY A 150 3.95 -8.60 -11.94
N HIS A 151 3.54 -9.11 -10.79
CA HIS A 151 4.43 -9.38 -9.66
C HIS A 151 5.54 -10.42 -10.01
N PRO A 152 6.82 -10.20 -9.57
CA PRO A 152 7.94 -11.10 -9.89
C PRO A 152 7.77 -12.56 -9.47
N ALA A 153 7.01 -12.83 -8.40
CA ALA A 153 6.75 -14.18 -7.93
C ALA A 153 5.69 -14.95 -8.72
N SER A 154 4.96 -14.29 -9.66
CA SER A 154 4.02 -14.97 -10.57
C SER A 154 4.76 -15.64 -11.72
N ASP A 155 4.19 -16.70 -12.35
CA ASP A 155 4.78 -17.37 -13.51
C ASP A 155 3.78 -17.60 -14.66
N ALA A 156 4.30 -18.07 -15.81
CA ALA A 156 3.50 -18.38 -17.00
C ALA A 156 2.67 -19.67 -16.83
N ARG A 157 3.04 -20.53 -15.89
CA ARG A 157 2.34 -21.82 -15.65
C ARG A 157 1.02 -21.60 -14.92
N GLY A 158 0.83 -20.44 -14.27
CA GLY A 158 -0.40 -20.11 -13.55
C GLY A 158 -0.22 -19.91 -12.05
N SER A 159 1.01 -19.97 -11.52
CA SER A 159 1.29 -19.47 -10.18
C SER A 159 1.16 -17.96 -10.14
N ASP A 160 0.47 -17.44 -9.15
CA ASP A 160 0.25 -16.01 -8.99
C ASP A 160 0.60 -15.56 -7.57
N ALA A 161 1.23 -14.39 -7.46
CA ALA A 161 1.69 -13.87 -6.18
C ALA A 161 0.55 -13.60 -5.17
N TYR A 162 -0.66 -13.40 -5.66
CA TYR A 162 -1.83 -13.09 -4.84
C TYR A 162 -2.80 -14.27 -4.76
N PHE A 163 -3.04 -14.94 -5.89
CA PHE A 163 -3.97 -16.07 -6.01
C PHE A 163 -3.29 -17.44 -5.88
N GLY A 164 -1.99 -17.48 -5.54
CA GLY A 164 -1.27 -18.74 -5.31
C GLY A 164 -1.38 -19.68 -6.50
N ARG A 165 -1.91 -20.87 -6.26
CA ARG A 165 -2.05 -21.94 -7.25
C ARG A 165 -3.44 -22.03 -7.89
N LEU A 166 -4.31 -21.07 -7.67
CA LEU A 166 -5.73 -21.13 -8.05
C LEU A 166 -5.96 -21.48 -9.54
N MET A 167 -5.10 -21.00 -10.45
CA MET A 167 -5.18 -21.33 -11.87
C MET A 167 -4.76 -22.79 -12.21
N PHE A 168 -4.05 -23.48 -11.31
CA PHE A 168 -3.77 -24.91 -11.45
C PHE A 168 -4.97 -25.73 -10.99
N ASP A 169 -5.55 -25.32 -9.87
CA ASP A 169 -6.65 -26.05 -9.22
C ASP A 169 -7.97 -25.84 -9.98
N LEU A 170 -8.11 -24.71 -10.69
CA LEU A 170 -9.26 -24.36 -11.53
C LEU A 170 -8.80 -24.10 -12.99
N PRO A 171 -8.68 -25.15 -13.83
CA PRO A 171 -8.12 -25.04 -15.19
C PRO A 171 -8.90 -24.14 -16.15
N HIS A 172 -10.19 -23.86 -15.89
CA HIS A 172 -11.04 -22.98 -16.70
C HIS A 172 -10.72 -21.49 -16.47
N LEU A 173 -9.98 -21.14 -15.40
CA LEU A 173 -9.61 -19.76 -15.13
C LEU A 173 -8.65 -19.19 -16.16
N ARG A 174 -8.88 -17.96 -16.52
CA ARG A 174 -8.00 -17.13 -17.35
C ARG A 174 -7.46 -15.97 -16.54
N ARG A 175 -6.33 -15.43 -16.95
CA ARG A 175 -5.69 -14.29 -16.32
C ARG A 175 -5.59 -13.12 -17.29
N VAL A 176 -5.92 -11.92 -16.84
CA VAL A 176 -5.59 -10.68 -17.51
C VAL A 176 -4.65 -9.87 -16.64
N LEU A 177 -3.54 -9.40 -17.23
CA LEU A 177 -2.52 -8.66 -16.50
C LEU A 177 -2.85 -7.17 -16.47
N HIS A 178 -2.76 -6.60 -15.27
CA HIS A 178 -2.81 -5.16 -15.03
C HIS A 178 -1.73 -4.42 -15.85
N VAL A 179 -1.94 -3.14 -16.17
CA VAL A 179 -1.02 -2.33 -16.99
C VAL A 179 0.32 -1.99 -16.31
N ASP A 180 0.53 -2.38 -15.05
CA ASP A 180 1.84 -2.32 -14.40
C ASP A 180 2.83 -3.35 -14.95
N ALA A 181 2.32 -4.46 -15.50
CA ALA A 181 3.15 -5.43 -16.22
C ALA A 181 3.65 -4.84 -17.54
N ASP A 182 4.89 -4.36 -17.56
CA ASP A 182 5.53 -3.89 -18.77
C ASP A 182 5.63 -5.00 -19.85
N VAL A 183 6.06 -4.65 -21.06
CA VAL A 183 6.16 -5.57 -22.19
C VAL A 183 6.99 -6.81 -21.84
N ARG A 184 8.12 -6.63 -21.15
CA ARG A 184 9.00 -7.73 -20.77
C ARG A 184 8.30 -8.67 -19.79
N ARG A 185 7.70 -8.09 -18.76
CA ARG A 185 7.02 -8.87 -17.72
C ARG A 185 5.77 -9.56 -18.24
N ALA A 186 4.96 -8.88 -19.03
CA ALA A 186 3.77 -9.47 -19.64
C ALA A 186 4.13 -10.66 -20.56
N ARG A 187 5.22 -10.56 -21.35
CA ARG A 187 5.72 -11.69 -22.16
C ARG A 187 6.21 -12.86 -21.29
N GLN A 188 6.86 -12.61 -20.18
CA GLN A 188 7.28 -13.68 -19.25
C GLN A 188 6.09 -14.44 -18.65
N LEU A 189 4.93 -13.77 -18.51
CA LEU A 189 3.70 -14.34 -17.96
C LEU A 189 2.74 -14.85 -19.05
N ALA A 190 3.06 -14.63 -20.33
CA ALA A 190 2.20 -15.01 -21.43
C ALA A 190 1.97 -16.53 -21.50
N SER A 191 0.72 -16.92 -21.74
CA SER A 191 0.29 -18.29 -21.96
C SER A 191 -1.05 -18.28 -22.73
N SER A 192 -1.54 -19.42 -23.14
CA SER A 192 -2.87 -19.54 -23.78
C SER A 192 -4.04 -19.06 -22.89
N ARG A 193 -3.80 -18.92 -21.58
CA ARG A 193 -4.79 -18.46 -20.60
C ARG A 193 -4.48 -17.07 -20.01
N THR A 194 -3.43 -16.39 -20.48
CA THR A 194 -2.99 -15.10 -19.94
C THR A 194 -2.93 -14.05 -21.02
N LEU A 195 -3.62 -12.93 -20.81
CA LEU A 195 -3.63 -11.77 -21.68
C LEU A 195 -3.06 -10.54 -20.98
N SER A 196 -2.65 -9.55 -21.74
CA SER A 196 -2.31 -8.22 -21.21
C SER A 196 -3.45 -7.23 -21.47
N LEU A 197 -3.85 -6.44 -20.44
CA LEU A 197 -4.82 -5.35 -20.62
C LEU A 197 -4.37 -4.33 -21.68
N HIS A 198 -3.07 -4.18 -21.92
CA HIS A 198 -2.56 -3.31 -22.96
C HIS A 198 -3.13 -3.62 -24.36
N ALA A 199 -3.52 -4.87 -24.64
CA ALA A 199 -4.12 -5.28 -25.89
C ALA A 199 -5.40 -4.50 -26.23
N PHE A 200 -6.17 -4.08 -25.22
CA PHE A 200 -7.50 -3.47 -25.34
C PHE A 200 -7.49 -1.94 -25.34
N GLY A 201 -6.35 -1.32 -25.11
CA GLY A 201 -6.27 0.15 -25.06
C GLY A 201 -6.58 0.79 -26.43
N THR A 202 -7.18 1.98 -26.43
CA THR A 202 -7.56 2.71 -27.63
C THR A 202 -6.55 3.81 -27.98
N ALA A 203 -6.45 4.18 -29.25
CA ALA A 203 -5.62 5.30 -29.69
C ALA A 203 -6.08 6.63 -29.07
N ALA A 204 -7.39 6.84 -28.92
CA ALA A 204 -7.95 8.04 -28.30
C ALA A 204 -7.53 8.14 -26.82
N ALA A 205 -7.55 7.02 -26.08
CA ALA A 205 -7.08 6.99 -24.72
C ALA A 205 -5.58 7.34 -24.63
N LEU A 206 -4.74 6.77 -25.49
CA LEU A 206 -3.31 7.11 -25.52
C LEU A 206 -3.08 8.61 -25.76
N ALA A 207 -3.80 9.21 -26.69
CA ALA A 207 -3.69 10.64 -27.00
C ALA A 207 -4.05 11.55 -25.83
N SER A 208 -4.91 11.11 -24.91
CA SER A 208 -5.33 11.89 -23.73
C SER A 208 -4.37 11.79 -22.53
N LEU A 209 -3.48 10.78 -22.49
CA LEU A 209 -2.64 10.53 -21.31
C LEU A 209 -1.64 11.65 -20.96
N PRO A 210 -1.00 12.35 -21.91
CA PRO A 210 -0.08 13.45 -21.57
C PRO A 210 -0.77 14.57 -20.78
N SER A 211 -2.06 14.81 -21.02
CA SER A 211 -2.87 15.82 -20.31
C SER A 211 -3.55 15.27 -19.06
N ALA A 212 -3.42 13.97 -18.77
CA ALA A 212 -4.05 13.37 -17.60
C ALA A 212 -3.47 13.96 -16.30
N HIS A 213 -4.30 14.67 -15.56
CA HIS A 213 -3.98 15.22 -14.23
C HIS A 213 -5.27 15.40 -13.46
N TRP A 214 -5.18 15.48 -12.15
CA TRP A 214 -6.34 15.77 -11.35
C TRP A 214 -6.27 17.16 -10.71
N ARG A 215 -7.43 17.73 -10.38
CA ARG A 215 -7.57 19.05 -9.78
C ARG A 215 -8.42 18.93 -8.54
N ALA A 216 -7.93 19.46 -7.42
CA ALA A 216 -8.77 19.61 -6.25
C ALA A 216 -9.77 20.73 -6.51
N GLY A 217 -11.02 20.49 -6.18
CA GLY A 217 -11.99 21.57 -5.97
C GLY A 217 -11.50 22.51 -4.85
N ALA A 218 -12.05 23.71 -4.76
CA ALA A 218 -11.75 24.63 -3.68
C ALA A 218 -12.19 23.99 -2.33
N THR A 219 -11.23 23.56 -1.53
CA THR A 219 -11.46 23.19 -0.13
C THR A 219 -10.99 24.34 0.74
N ALA A 220 -11.89 24.93 1.52
CA ALA A 220 -11.52 25.99 2.47
C ALA A 220 -10.61 25.42 3.58
N THR A 221 -10.92 24.23 4.06
CA THR A 221 -10.20 23.51 5.09
C THR A 221 -9.05 22.71 4.47
N HIS A 222 -7.88 22.70 5.12
CA HIS A 222 -6.69 21.95 4.68
C HIS A 222 -6.20 22.24 3.24
N ARG A 223 -6.50 23.43 2.71
CA ARG A 223 -6.16 23.83 1.32
C ARG A 223 -4.70 23.55 0.93
N TRP A 224 -3.76 23.78 1.83
CA TRP A 224 -2.34 23.56 1.57
C TRP A 224 -1.99 22.08 1.47
N LEU A 225 -2.60 21.24 2.32
CA LEU A 225 -2.38 19.79 2.29
C LEU A 225 -2.98 19.17 1.03
N VAL A 226 -4.16 19.61 0.62
CA VAL A 226 -4.79 19.19 -0.64
C VAL A 226 -3.96 19.65 -1.84
N ARG A 227 -3.48 20.93 -1.86
CA ARG A 227 -2.60 21.44 -2.92
C ARG A 227 -1.31 20.62 -3.02
N ARG A 228 -0.74 20.23 -1.89
CA ARG A 228 0.41 19.33 -1.83
C ARG A 228 0.12 17.98 -2.46
N ALA A 229 -0.98 17.31 -2.06
CA ALA A 229 -1.38 16.01 -2.61
C ALA A 229 -1.56 16.08 -4.13
N VAL A 230 -2.26 17.13 -4.63
CA VAL A 230 -2.41 17.41 -6.08
C VAL A 230 -1.06 17.57 -6.77
N ALA A 231 -0.19 18.42 -6.23
CA ALA A 231 1.08 18.72 -6.87
C ALA A 231 2.00 17.49 -6.93
N ARG A 232 2.06 16.72 -5.84
CA ARG A 232 2.92 15.51 -5.77
C ARG A 232 2.43 14.41 -6.70
N GLU A 233 1.15 14.12 -6.74
CA GLU A 233 0.58 13.11 -7.63
C GLU A 233 0.71 13.53 -9.10
N ASN A 234 0.38 14.79 -9.43
CA ASN A 234 0.53 15.33 -10.78
C ASN A 234 2.01 15.46 -11.23
N GLY A 235 2.95 15.53 -10.29
CA GLY A 235 4.38 15.47 -10.55
C GLY A 235 4.91 14.10 -10.96
N THR A 236 4.02 13.11 -11.15
CA THR A 236 4.32 11.73 -11.57
C THR A 236 3.51 11.33 -12.80
N ALA A 237 3.68 10.07 -13.25
CA ALA A 237 2.86 9.47 -14.30
C ALA A 237 1.56 8.85 -13.78
N GLN A 238 1.25 8.96 -12.47
CA GLN A 238 0.20 8.21 -11.81
C GLN A 238 -1.19 8.43 -12.45
N ALA A 239 -1.56 9.68 -12.68
CA ALA A 239 -2.85 10.00 -13.31
C ALA A 239 -2.98 9.37 -14.71
N ALA A 240 -1.91 9.36 -15.52
CA ALA A 240 -1.89 8.72 -16.83
C ALA A 240 -1.98 7.19 -16.72
N ALA A 241 -1.29 6.58 -15.75
CA ALA A 241 -1.35 5.14 -15.52
C ALA A 241 -2.76 4.68 -15.11
N ILE A 242 -3.40 5.39 -14.19
CA ILE A 242 -4.80 5.12 -13.78
C ILE A 242 -5.75 5.29 -14.97
N ALA A 243 -5.63 6.38 -15.75
CA ALA A 243 -6.47 6.62 -16.92
C ALA A 243 -6.30 5.52 -17.97
N TRP A 244 -5.06 5.06 -18.21
CA TRP A 244 -4.77 3.96 -19.12
C TRP A 244 -5.35 2.64 -18.63
N GLN A 245 -5.14 2.28 -17.36
CA GLN A 245 -5.74 1.10 -16.75
C GLN A 245 -7.25 1.10 -16.91
N MET A 246 -7.92 2.20 -16.57
CA MET A 246 -9.37 2.33 -16.67
C MET A 246 -9.89 2.21 -18.11
N SER A 247 -9.17 2.79 -19.07
CA SER A 247 -9.51 2.65 -20.49
C SER A 247 -9.37 1.21 -20.98
N CYS A 248 -8.25 0.57 -20.68
CA CYS A 248 -7.97 -0.79 -21.09
C CYS A 248 -8.95 -1.79 -20.48
N GLN A 249 -9.22 -1.71 -19.18
CA GLN A 249 -10.14 -2.62 -18.49
C GLN A 249 -11.58 -2.44 -18.96
N SER A 250 -12.03 -1.19 -19.21
CA SER A 250 -13.37 -0.93 -19.73
C SER A 250 -13.54 -1.48 -21.15
N ALA A 251 -12.54 -1.36 -22.01
CA ALA A 251 -12.54 -1.95 -23.34
C ALA A 251 -12.50 -3.48 -23.30
N TRP A 252 -11.67 -4.05 -22.42
CA TRP A 252 -11.59 -5.49 -22.17
C TRP A 252 -12.93 -6.06 -21.69
N LEU A 253 -13.58 -5.43 -20.70
CA LEU A 253 -14.88 -5.85 -20.20
C LEU A 253 -15.94 -5.89 -21.32
N ARG A 254 -15.95 -4.88 -22.20
CA ARG A 254 -16.89 -4.86 -23.35
C ARG A 254 -16.59 -5.92 -24.40
N ALA A 255 -15.32 -6.20 -24.67
CA ALA A 255 -14.91 -7.17 -25.67
C ALA A 255 -15.09 -8.61 -25.22
N VAL A 256 -14.68 -8.90 -23.97
CA VAL A 256 -14.64 -10.26 -23.41
C VAL A 256 -15.94 -10.63 -22.69
N ARG A 257 -16.62 -9.65 -22.09
CA ARG A 257 -17.84 -9.87 -21.28
C ARG A 257 -17.68 -11.01 -20.29
N PRO A 258 -16.66 -10.98 -19.40
CA PRO A 258 -16.44 -12.05 -18.44
C PRO A 258 -17.70 -12.26 -17.59
N THR A 259 -17.99 -13.52 -17.24
CA THR A 259 -19.10 -13.85 -16.34
C THR A 259 -18.75 -13.41 -14.91
N VAL A 260 -17.48 -13.60 -14.54
CA VAL A 260 -16.94 -13.17 -13.24
C VAL A 260 -15.50 -12.70 -13.40
N VAL A 261 -15.14 -11.67 -12.63
CA VAL A 261 -13.77 -11.18 -12.50
C VAL A 261 -13.38 -11.07 -11.03
N ALA A 262 -12.22 -11.65 -10.67
CA ALA A 262 -11.62 -11.50 -9.35
C ALA A 262 -10.28 -10.78 -9.45
N TRP A 263 -9.93 -10.00 -8.42
CA TRP A 263 -8.64 -9.31 -8.35
C TRP A 263 -8.17 -9.13 -6.90
N PRO A 264 -6.84 -8.92 -6.66
CA PRO A 264 -6.33 -8.53 -5.36
C PRO A 264 -6.88 -7.13 -5.05
N TRP A 265 -7.84 -7.05 -4.13
CA TRP A 265 -8.59 -5.84 -3.85
C TRP A 265 -7.91 -4.99 -2.78
N GLU A 266 -7.59 -3.76 -3.13
CA GLU A 266 -7.03 -2.72 -2.26
C GLU A 266 -7.84 -1.42 -2.34
N ASN A 267 -8.98 -1.44 -3.02
CA ASN A 267 -9.89 -0.34 -3.23
C ASN A 267 -9.26 0.90 -3.92
N HIS A 268 -8.33 0.64 -4.84
CA HIS A 268 -7.74 1.68 -5.69
C HIS A 268 -8.78 2.35 -6.60
N ALA A 269 -8.44 3.53 -7.10
CA ALA A 269 -9.31 4.29 -8.00
C ALA A 269 -9.76 3.51 -9.25
N TRP A 270 -8.84 2.75 -9.87
CA TRP A 270 -9.14 1.92 -11.02
C TRP A 270 -10.08 0.75 -10.69
N GLU A 271 -10.01 0.20 -9.47
CA GLU A 271 -10.89 -0.88 -9.00
C GLU A 271 -12.33 -0.42 -8.86
N ARG A 272 -12.53 0.79 -8.35
CA ARG A 272 -13.85 1.44 -8.26
C ARG A 272 -14.47 1.62 -9.66
N ALA A 273 -13.65 1.99 -10.64
CA ALA A 273 -14.08 2.08 -12.03
C ALA A 273 -14.37 0.69 -12.61
N LEU A 274 -13.58 -0.34 -12.26
CA LEU A 274 -13.83 -1.73 -12.67
C LEU A 274 -15.18 -2.23 -12.16
N VAL A 275 -15.48 -2.06 -10.87
CA VAL A 275 -16.78 -2.45 -10.27
C VAL A 275 -17.94 -1.78 -10.99
N ARG A 276 -17.86 -0.46 -11.21
CA ARG A 276 -18.90 0.30 -11.91
C ARG A 276 -19.14 -0.22 -13.33
N ASP A 277 -18.07 -0.45 -14.09
CA ASP A 277 -18.17 -0.85 -15.49
C ASP A 277 -18.59 -2.33 -15.62
N ALA A 278 -18.12 -3.20 -14.75
CA ALA A 278 -18.52 -4.61 -14.67
C ALA A 278 -20.02 -4.76 -14.35
N ARG A 279 -20.51 -4.02 -13.36
CA ARG A 279 -21.93 -4.05 -12.98
C ARG A 279 -22.86 -3.64 -14.16
N ARG A 280 -22.44 -2.62 -14.96
CA ARG A 280 -23.21 -2.20 -16.16
C ARG A 280 -23.29 -3.29 -17.22
N LEU A 281 -22.36 -4.22 -17.21
CA LEU A 281 -22.28 -5.32 -18.19
C LEU A 281 -22.79 -6.65 -17.65
N GLY A 282 -23.27 -6.69 -16.38
CA GLY A 282 -23.73 -7.90 -15.73
C GLY A 282 -22.60 -8.87 -15.34
N THR A 283 -21.35 -8.40 -15.30
CA THR A 283 -20.20 -9.17 -14.83
C THR A 283 -20.17 -9.18 -13.30
N ARG A 284 -20.11 -10.36 -12.68
CA ARG A 284 -19.94 -10.51 -11.23
C ARG A 284 -18.51 -10.09 -10.83
N THR A 285 -18.39 -9.44 -9.69
CA THR A 285 -17.11 -8.90 -9.19
C THR A 285 -16.72 -9.51 -7.85
N VAL A 286 -15.49 -9.99 -7.75
CA VAL A 286 -14.94 -10.61 -6.53
C VAL A 286 -13.65 -9.87 -6.15
N GLY A 287 -13.69 -9.14 -5.05
CA GLY A 287 -12.52 -8.46 -4.48
C GLY A 287 -11.85 -9.36 -3.44
N TYR A 288 -10.62 -9.73 -3.64
CA TYR A 288 -9.86 -10.52 -2.69
C TYR A 288 -8.95 -9.65 -1.83
N ALA A 289 -9.31 -9.45 -0.57
CA ALA A 289 -8.45 -8.85 0.44
C ALA A 289 -7.36 -9.85 0.83
N HIS A 290 -6.30 -9.85 0.07
CA HIS A 290 -5.27 -10.88 0.00
C HIS A 290 -4.23 -10.87 1.13
N VAL A 291 -4.38 -9.97 2.09
CA VAL A 291 -3.53 -9.83 3.29
C VAL A 291 -4.39 -9.56 4.52
N PRO A 292 -3.98 -10.00 5.71
CA PRO A 292 -4.53 -9.46 6.95
C PRO A 292 -4.19 -7.98 7.04
N PHE A 293 -5.17 -7.13 7.23
CA PHE A 293 -4.97 -5.68 7.33
C PHE A 293 -5.26 -5.16 8.74
N ASN A 294 -4.78 -3.97 9.00
CA ASN A 294 -4.85 -3.32 10.30
C ASN A 294 -5.79 -2.11 10.29
N ALA A 295 -6.04 -1.55 11.46
CA ALA A 295 -6.96 -0.43 11.65
C ALA A 295 -6.58 0.86 10.90
N ARG A 296 -5.36 0.99 10.33
CA ARG A 296 -4.86 2.18 9.61
C ARG A 296 -5.03 2.11 8.10
N GLU A 297 -5.50 1.00 7.57
CA GLU A 297 -5.73 0.82 6.13
C GLU A 297 -7.14 1.26 5.73
N TRP A 298 -7.41 2.54 5.90
CA TRP A 298 -8.75 3.14 5.75
C TRP A 298 -9.32 3.07 4.34
N ASN A 299 -8.47 2.85 3.35
CA ASN A 299 -8.89 2.64 1.95
C ASN A 299 -9.89 1.48 1.79
N PHE A 300 -9.86 0.47 2.67
CA PHE A 300 -10.80 -0.65 2.62
C PHE A 300 -12.20 -0.32 3.12
N GLY A 301 -12.40 0.84 3.75
CA GLY A 301 -13.71 1.24 4.26
C GLY A 301 -14.70 1.61 3.14
N ALA A 302 -15.97 1.27 3.33
CA ALA A 302 -17.04 1.78 2.46
C ALA A 302 -17.21 3.29 2.59
N ASP A 303 -16.84 3.86 3.73
CA ASP A 303 -16.96 5.29 4.05
C ASP A 303 -16.16 6.20 3.10
N VAL A 304 -15.06 5.70 2.50
CA VAL A 304 -14.27 6.47 1.52
C VAL A 304 -14.90 6.50 0.13
N LEU A 305 -15.96 5.74 -0.10
CA LEU A 305 -16.60 5.66 -1.40
C LEU A 305 -17.72 6.69 -1.52
N PRO A 306 -17.77 7.49 -2.62
CA PRO A 306 -18.84 8.44 -2.85
C PRO A 306 -20.20 7.75 -3.06
N THR A 307 -20.19 6.52 -3.55
CA THR A 307 -21.35 5.66 -3.78
C THR A 307 -21.66 4.72 -2.62
N GLY A 308 -20.90 4.84 -1.51
CA GLY A 308 -21.03 3.92 -0.38
C GLY A 308 -20.85 2.47 -0.79
N VAL A 309 -21.70 1.58 -0.27
CA VAL A 309 -21.64 0.14 -0.52
C VAL A 309 -21.81 -0.26 -1.99
N ASP A 310 -22.40 0.60 -2.81
CA ASP A 310 -22.53 0.35 -4.26
C ASP A 310 -21.20 0.45 -5.01
N GLY A 311 -20.18 1.05 -4.42
CA GLY A 311 -18.83 1.07 -4.97
C GLY A 311 -18.00 -0.16 -4.65
N LEU A 312 -18.48 -1.03 -3.76
CA LEU A 312 -17.79 -2.27 -3.37
C LEU A 312 -18.03 -3.38 -4.40
N PRO A 313 -17.11 -4.36 -4.52
CA PRO A 313 -17.34 -5.61 -5.25
C PRO A 313 -18.63 -6.32 -4.78
N ASP A 314 -19.21 -7.14 -5.64
CA ASP A 314 -20.40 -7.93 -5.30
C ASP A 314 -20.08 -8.94 -4.17
N THR A 315 -18.86 -9.47 -4.16
CA THR A 315 -18.33 -10.30 -3.07
C THR A 315 -16.95 -9.81 -2.66
N LEU A 316 -16.74 -9.66 -1.37
CA LEU A 316 -15.44 -9.40 -0.74
C LEU A 316 -14.97 -10.69 -0.06
N VAL A 317 -13.80 -11.16 -0.44
CA VAL A 317 -13.18 -12.35 0.14
C VAL A 317 -12.07 -11.93 1.08
N ALA A 318 -12.20 -12.26 2.36
CA ALA A 318 -11.17 -12.05 3.38
C ALA A 318 -10.29 -13.29 3.56
N CYS A 319 -9.03 -13.08 3.93
CA CYS A 319 -8.10 -14.15 4.27
C CYS A 319 -8.53 -14.95 5.51
N GLY A 320 -9.18 -14.29 6.47
CA GLY A 320 -9.62 -14.88 7.73
C GLY A 320 -10.71 -14.07 8.39
N GLU A 321 -11.22 -14.56 9.51
CA GLU A 321 -12.37 -13.98 10.21
C GLU A 321 -12.08 -12.56 10.72
N THR A 322 -10.86 -12.26 11.19
CA THR A 322 -10.48 -10.90 11.63
C THR A 322 -10.61 -9.89 10.50
N GLY A 323 -10.24 -10.26 9.27
CA GLY A 323 -10.41 -9.42 8.09
C GLY A 323 -11.88 -9.22 7.74
N ARG A 324 -12.71 -10.27 7.84
CA ARG A 324 -14.15 -10.18 7.64
C ARG A 324 -14.80 -9.23 8.65
N GLU A 325 -14.53 -9.42 9.94
CA GLU A 325 -15.04 -8.57 11.02
C GLU A 325 -14.67 -7.09 10.78
N ARG A 326 -13.44 -6.82 10.36
CA ARG A 326 -12.96 -5.46 10.09
C ARG A 326 -13.66 -4.82 8.88
N LEU A 327 -13.84 -5.54 7.80
CA LEU A 327 -14.57 -5.04 6.62
C LEU A 327 -16.02 -4.69 6.96
N ILE A 328 -16.68 -5.53 7.74
CA ILE A 328 -18.06 -5.27 8.22
C ILE A 328 -18.08 -4.03 9.12
N ALA A 329 -17.13 -3.91 10.05
CA ALA A 329 -17.01 -2.75 10.92
C ALA A 329 -16.75 -1.43 10.16
N TRP A 330 -16.19 -1.53 8.97
CA TRP A 330 -15.96 -0.40 8.04
C TRP A 330 -17.10 -0.20 7.03
N GLY A 331 -18.27 -0.80 7.28
CA GLY A 331 -19.48 -0.55 6.53
C GLY A 331 -19.73 -1.47 5.33
N ALA A 332 -18.93 -2.51 5.14
CA ALA A 332 -19.25 -3.53 4.13
C ALA A 332 -20.47 -4.36 4.58
N PRO A 333 -21.46 -4.63 3.69
CA PRO A 333 -22.60 -5.46 4.01
C PRO A 333 -22.16 -6.89 4.42
N PRO A 334 -22.63 -7.45 5.54
CA PRO A 334 -22.19 -8.76 6.03
C PRO A 334 -22.43 -9.92 5.05
N ASP A 335 -23.46 -9.83 4.23
CA ASP A 335 -23.84 -10.80 3.19
C ASP A 335 -22.89 -10.77 1.97
N ARG A 336 -22.13 -9.70 1.80
CA ARG A 336 -21.11 -9.57 0.74
C ARG A 336 -19.71 -9.98 1.20
N VAL A 337 -19.47 -10.17 2.50
CA VAL A 337 -18.12 -10.47 3.03
C VAL A 337 -18.06 -11.91 3.47
N ILE A 338 -17.19 -12.68 2.83
CA ILE A 338 -16.97 -14.09 3.14
C ILE A 338 -15.49 -14.36 3.47
N VAL A 339 -15.24 -15.47 4.15
CA VAL A 339 -13.88 -16.00 4.33
C VAL A 339 -13.70 -17.18 3.40
N ALA A 340 -12.71 -17.10 2.50
CA ALA A 340 -12.30 -18.24 1.67
C ALA A 340 -10.81 -18.55 1.80
N GLY A 341 -10.18 -18.06 2.85
CA GLY A 341 -8.82 -18.37 3.23
C GLY A 341 -7.74 -17.59 2.47
N ALA A 342 -6.52 -17.79 2.90
CA ALA A 342 -5.34 -17.09 2.41
C ALA A 342 -4.63 -17.92 1.34
N LEU A 343 -4.74 -17.51 0.07
CA LEU A 343 -4.09 -18.18 -1.06
C LEU A 343 -2.58 -17.88 -1.14
N ARG A 344 -2.12 -16.85 -0.43
CA ARG A 344 -0.76 -16.34 -0.48
C ARG A 344 0.10 -16.74 0.71
N PHE A 345 -0.52 -17.00 1.85
CA PHE A 345 0.18 -17.27 3.09
C PHE A 345 0.02 -18.72 3.49
N ASP A 346 1.15 -19.40 3.61
CA ASP A 346 1.20 -20.67 4.30
C ASP A 346 1.11 -20.46 5.81
N SER A 347 0.72 -21.51 6.55
CA SER A 347 0.83 -21.48 8.00
C SER A 347 2.28 -21.23 8.41
N PRO A 348 2.54 -20.25 9.29
CA PRO A 348 3.90 -19.91 9.67
C PRO A 348 4.56 -21.11 10.34
N LYS A 349 5.82 -21.34 9.98
CA LYS A 349 6.64 -22.36 10.62
C LYS A 349 7.21 -21.79 11.92
N PRO A 350 7.26 -22.56 13.00
CA PRO A 350 7.96 -22.15 14.21
C PRO A 350 9.40 -21.74 13.90
N LEU A 351 9.79 -20.58 14.39
CA LEU A 351 11.13 -20.06 14.26
C LEU A 351 11.95 -20.34 15.53
N ARG A 352 13.28 -20.43 15.41
CA ARG A 352 14.15 -20.69 16.55
C ARG A 352 14.64 -19.40 17.14
N HIS A 353 14.37 -19.19 18.44
CA HIS A 353 14.90 -18.07 19.22
C HIS A 353 16.22 -18.42 19.87
N ASP A 354 17.18 -17.48 19.80
CA ASP A 354 18.44 -17.50 20.54
C ASP A 354 18.80 -16.04 20.90
N PRO A 355 18.80 -15.66 22.19
CA PRO A 355 19.15 -14.30 22.60
C PRO A 355 20.57 -13.86 22.15
N GLY A 356 21.51 -14.79 21.94
CA GLY A 356 22.83 -14.56 21.38
C GLY A 356 22.86 -14.53 19.85
N GLY A 357 21.75 -14.82 19.19
CA GLY A 357 21.61 -14.84 17.74
C GLY A 357 21.70 -13.44 17.10
N PRO A 358 21.70 -13.36 15.75
CA PRO A 358 21.62 -12.08 15.07
C PRO A 358 20.21 -11.47 15.17
N VAL A 359 20.15 -10.14 15.09
CA VAL A 359 18.89 -9.38 14.93
C VAL A 359 18.54 -9.30 13.44
N PHE A 360 17.34 -9.71 13.08
CA PHE A 360 16.85 -9.62 11.70
C PHE A 360 16.06 -8.32 11.51
N ILE A 361 16.45 -7.49 10.56
CA ILE A 361 15.81 -6.21 10.25
C ILE A 361 15.19 -6.27 8.86
N ALA A 362 13.88 -6.15 8.79
CA ALA A 362 13.13 -6.15 7.53
C ALA A 362 12.82 -4.73 7.07
N LEU A 363 13.51 -4.25 6.03
CA LEU A 363 13.27 -2.94 5.44
C LEU A 363 11.96 -2.94 4.64
N PRO A 364 11.11 -1.90 4.77
CA PRO A 364 9.86 -1.79 4.03
C PRO A 364 10.05 -1.23 2.61
N ALA A 365 8.97 -1.20 1.82
CA ALA A 365 8.93 -0.58 0.49
C ALA A 365 9.01 0.96 0.54
N ASN A 366 8.58 1.59 1.64
CA ASN A 366 8.68 3.04 1.81
C ASN A 366 10.15 3.44 2.03
N ALA A 367 10.72 4.20 1.10
CA ALA A 367 12.13 4.55 1.10
C ALA A 367 12.55 5.36 2.34
N ALA A 368 11.73 6.31 2.80
CA ALA A 368 12.05 7.14 3.95
C ALA A 368 12.14 6.29 5.23
N ILE A 369 11.16 5.41 5.45
CA ILE A 369 11.19 4.47 6.59
C ILE A 369 12.35 3.49 6.47
N ALA A 370 12.63 3.01 5.26
CA ALA A 370 13.72 2.06 5.03
C ALA A 370 15.09 2.71 5.30
N GLU A 371 15.29 3.97 4.96
CA GLU A 371 16.51 4.73 5.25
C GLU A 371 16.69 4.96 6.75
N GLU A 372 15.64 5.35 7.48
CA GLU A 372 15.70 5.50 8.94
C GLU A 372 16.02 4.18 9.63
N LEU A 373 15.34 3.10 9.26
CA LEU A 373 15.56 1.78 9.84
C LEU A 373 16.95 1.22 9.46
N ALA A 374 17.44 1.50 8.26
CA ALA A 374 18.82 1.16 7.86
C ALA A 374 19.85 1.93 8.68
N GLY A 375 19.61 3.21 8.97
CA GLY A 375 20.41 4.01 9.88
C GLY A 375 20.46 3.41 11.30
N ALA A 376 19.31 3.02 11.83
CA ALA A 376 19.19 2.35 13.13
C ALA A 376 19.94 1.00 13.15
N ALA A 377 19.91 0.22 12.05
CA ALA A 377 20.67 -1.00 11.88
C ALA A 377 22.19 -0.78 11.99
N VAL A 378 22.69 0.32 11.39
CA VAL A 378 24.12 0.72 11.48
C VAL A 378 24.51 1.05 12.93
N VAL A 379 23.67 1.82 13.62
CA VAL A 379 23.91 2.16 15.04
C VAL A 379 23.93 0.88 15.88
N LEU A 380 22.97 -0.02 15.69
CA LEU A 380 22.90 -1.28 16.40
C LEU A 380 24.15 -2.17 16.15
N ALA A 381 24.63 -2.26 14.91
CA ALA A 381 25.82 -3.03 14.59
C ALA A 381 27.09 -2.48 15.29
N ARG A 382 27.17 -1.16 15.46
CA ARG A 382 28.27 -0.51 16.20
C ARG A 382 28.31 -0.86 17.70
N THR A 383 27.20 -1.32 18.29
CA THR A 383 27.16 -1.83 19.68
C THR A 383 27.64 -3.29 19.79
N GLY A 384 28.13 -3.89 18.69
CA GLY A 384 28.59 -5.27 18.65
C GLY A 384 27.50 -6.31 18.34
N LYS A 385 26.25 -5.91 18.13
CA LYS A 385 25.20 -6.84 17.73
C LYS A 385 25.39 -7.28 16.27
N ARG A 386 25.20 -8.58 16.00
CA ARG A 386 25.15 -9.11 14.63
C ARG A 386 23.80 -8.77 14.03
N VAL A 387 23.78 -8.16 12.84
CA VAL A 387 22.55 -7.69 12.18
C VAL A 387 22.43 -8.34 10.81
N LEU A 388 21.25 -8.91 10.53
CA LEU A 388 20.83 -9.40 9.22
C LEU A 388 19.80 -8.42 8.64
N VAL A 389 20.11 -7.78 7.52
CA VAL A 389 19.19 -6.80 6.91
C VAL A 389 18.61 -7.36 5.63
N ARG A 390 17.29 -7.53 5.59
CA ARG A 390 16.52 -7.88 4.38
C ARG A 390 16.03 -6.62 3.71
N ARG A 391 16.47 -6.40 2.48
CA ARG A 391 15.99 -5.30 1.64
C ARG A 391 14.65 -5.65 1.00
N HIS A 392 13.79 -4.64 0.83
CA HIS A 392 12.55 -4.84 0.09
C HIS A 392 12.84 -4.92 -1.42
N PRO A 393 12.26 -5.88 -2.16
CA PRO A 393 12.54 -6.05 -3.60
C PRO A 393 12.23 -4.82 -4.46
N LEU A 394 11.21 -4.05 -4.08
CA LEU A 394 10.76 -2.85 -4.81
C LEU A 394 11.47 -1.56 -4.40
N ALA A 395 12.21 -1.55 -3.29
CA ALA A 395 12.89 -0.38 -2.76
C ALA A 395 14.25 -0.78 -2.15
N PRO A 396 15.25 -1.12 -2.96
CA PRO A 396 16.58 -1.46 -2.47
C PRO A 396 17.28 -0.20 -1.93
N VAL A 397 17.39 -0.09 -0.61
CA VAL A 397 18.20 0.95 0.04
C VAL A 397 19.67 0.55 -0.02
N PRO A 398 20.58 1.44 -0.46
CA PRO A 398 22.01 1.19 -0.39
C PRO A 398 22.45 1.04 1.07
N LEU A 399 23.06 -0.08 1.38
CA LEU A 399 23.73 -0.31 2.69
C LEU A 399 25.21 -0.46 2.42
N SER A 400 25.99 0.40 3.02
CA SER A 400 27.44 0.23 3.00
C SER A 400 27.81 -1.06 3.75
N PRO A 401 28.76 -1.86 3.23
CA PRO A 401 29.29 -2.99 3.98
C PRO A 401 29.90 -2.48 5.27
N LEU A 402 29.33 -2.86 6.40
CA LEU A 402 29.83 -2.54 7.73
C LEU A 402 30.09 -3.84 8.47
N CYS A 403 31.14 -3.86 9.28
CA CYS A 403 31.38 -4.96 10.17
C CYS A 403 30.15 -5.17 11.08
N GLY A 404 29.62 -6.39 11.12
CA GLY A 404 28.43 -6.73 11.90
C GLY A 404 27.11 -6.71 11.11
N ILE A 405 27.04 -6.14 9.89
CA ILE A 405 25.87 -6.18 9.03
C ILE A 405 26.05 -7.17 7.88
N LYS A 406 25.09 -8.07 7.71
CA LYS A 406 24.98 -8.97 6.54
C LYS A 406 23.64 -8.77 5.86
N ILE A 407 23.63 -8.83 4.53
CA ILE A 407 22.39 -8.81 3.76
C ILE A 407 21.74 -10.20 3.82
N ALA A 408 20.47 -10.23 4.20
CA ALA A 408 19.65 -11.42 4.18
C ALA A 408 18.94 -11.53 2.82
N ASP A 409 19.30 -12.53 2.03
CA ASP A 409 18.79 -12.80 0.68
C ASP A 409 17.71 -13.90 0.66
N ARG A 410 17.54 -14.62 1.77
CA ARG A 410 16.59 -15.72 1.93
C ARG A 410 15.36 -15.32 2.76
N PRO A 411 14.24 -16.05 2.66
CA PRO A 411 13.08 -15.87 3.54
C PRO A 411 13.45 -15.97 5.03
N LEU A 412 12.65 -15.32 5.89
CA LEU A 412 12.87 -15.32 7.34
C LEU A 412 12.98 -16.76 7.90
N SER A 413 12.14 -17.67 7.41
CA SER A 413 12.09 -19.09 7.85
C SER A 413 13.34 -19.91 7.51
N GLU A 414 14.21 -19.42 6.65
CA GLU A 414 15.45 -20.11 6.25
C GLU A 414 16.69 -19.61 6.99
N HIS A 415 16.52 -18.64 7.89
CA HIS A 415 17.60 -18.19 8.76
C HIS A 415 17.64 -19.05 10.03
N GLY A 416 18.84 -19.19 10.59
CA GLY A 416 19.09 -19.89 11.86
C GLY A 416 18.45 -19.17 13.06
N PRO A 417 18.78 -19.56 14.28
CA PRO A 417 18.22 -18.91 15.46
C PRO A 417 18.48 -17.40 15.47
N LEU A 418 17.45 -16.62 15.79
CA LEU A 418 17.45 -15.16 15.80
C LEU A 418 17.22 -14.64 17.22
N ALA A 419 17.85 -13.51 17.56
CA ALA A 419 17.60 -12.83 18.83
C ALA A 419 16.25 -12.07 18.80
N ALA A 420 15.97 -11.38 17.71
CA ALA A 420 14.74 -10.65 17.50
C ALA A 420 14.54 -10.33 16.01
N VAL A 421 13.31 -9.95 15.66
CA VAL A 421 12.97 -9.37 14.36
C VAL A 421 12.51 -7.94 14.55
N VAL A 422 13.05 -7.01 13.75
CA VAL A 422 12.65 -5.60 13.72
C VAL A 422 11.99 -5.29 12.38
N TYR A 423 10.82 -4.67 12.41
CA TYR A 423 10.08 -4.27 11.22
C TYR A 423 9.37 -2.93 11.41
N ALA A 424 8.99 -2.27 10.34
CA ALA A 424 8.17 -1.05 10.39
C ALA A 424 6.86 -1.21 9.61
N SER A 425 6.92 -1.61 8.34
CA SER A 425 5.77 -1.71 7.43
C SER A 425 5.96 -2.88 6.46
N THR A 426 5.99 -4.11 6.98
CA THR A 426 6.16 -5.33 6.16
C THR A 426 5.52 -6.55 6.85
N THR A 427 5.00 -7.46 6.05
CA THR A 427 4.41 -8.74 6.50
C THR A 427 5.41 -9.65 7.22
N VAL A 428 6.72 -9.41 7.09
CA VAL A 428 7.76 -10.13 7.82
C VAL A 428 7.59 -10.02 9.33
N GLY A 429 7.07 -8.88 9.83
CA GLY A 429 6.73 -8.73 11.25
C GLY A 429 5.65 -9.72 11.69
N LEU A 430 4.62 -9.90 10.86
CA LEU A 430 3.57 -10.87 11.13
C LEU A 430 4.08 -12.32 11.08
N GLU A 431 4.93 -12.65 10.10
CA GLU A 431 5.59 -13.96 10.01
C GLU A 431 6.42 -14.26 11.27
N ALA A 432 7.14 -13.25 11.78
CA ALA A 432 7.97 -13.38 12.98
C ALA A 432 7.14 -13.61 14.24
N ILE A 433 6.07 -12.81 14.43
CA ILE A 433 5.15 -12.94 15.57
C ILE A 433 4.51 -14.33 15.55
N ALA A 434 3.96 -14.73 14.42
CA ALA A 434 3.31 -16.04 14.27
C ALA A 434 4.31 -17.21 14.37
N GLY A 435 5.58 -16.99 14.03
CA GLY A 435 6.68 -17.95 14.23
C GLY A 435 7.23 -18.01 15.66
N GLY A 436 6.74 -17.17 16.58
CA GLY A 436 7.12 -17.15 18.00
C GLY A 436 8.45 -16.46 18.30
N ILE A 437 8.98 -15.63 17.39
CA ILE A 437 10.23 -14.87 17.62
C ILE A 437 9.90 -13.50 18.27
N PRO A 438 10.72 -13.05 19.25
CA PRO A 438 10.63 -11.70 19.76
C PRO A 438 10.64 -10.69 18.62
N THR A 439 9.60 -9.87 18.55
CA THR A 439 9.38 -8.95 17.43
C THR A 439 9.21 -7.55 17.95
N ILE A 440 9.87 -6.59 17.30
CA ILE A 440 9.86 -5.17 17.66
C ILE A 440 9.38 -4.37 16.47
N ARG A 441 8.39 -3.51 16.70
CA ARG A 441 7.93 -2.56 15.71
C ARG A 441 8.73 -1.27 15.79
N PHE A 442 9.40 -0.93 14.71
CA PHE A 442 10.13 0.33 14.59
C PHE A 442 9.15 1.47 14.31
N LEU A 443 9.27 2.56 15.06
CA LEU A 443 8.52 3.80 14.91
C LEU A 443 9.37 4.81 14.14
N PRO A 444 9.09 5.05 12.85
CA PRO A 444 9.81 6.08 12.11
C PRO A 444 9.31 7.48 12.48
N GLU A 445 10.20 8.46 12.41
CA GLU A 445 9.87 9.87 12.59
C GLU A 445 9.34 10.54 11.32
N SER A 446 9.69 10.01 10.15
CA SER A 446 9.34 10.65 8.86
C SER A 446 7.99 10.21 8.30
N ALA A 447 7.45 9.09 8.75
CA ALA A 447 6.23 8.49 8.20
C ALA A 447 5.53 7.60 9.24
N ILE A 448 4.38 7.05 8.87
CA ILE A 448 3.63 6.14 9.74
C ILE A 448 3.99 4.69 9.43
N GLY A 449 4.39 3.96 10.46
CA GLY A 449 4.62 2.53 10.39
C GLY A 449 3.32 1.71 10.38
N TRP A 450 3.43 0.46 10.01
CA TRP A 450 2.28 -0.45 9.96
C TRP A 450 1.95 -0.97 11.37
N ALA A 451 0.72 -0.77 11.82
CA ALA A 451 0.24 -1.39 13.05
C ALA A 451 0.09 -2.91 12.86
N ALA A 452 0.10 -3.66 13.95
CA ALA A 452 -0.23 -5.08 13.89
C ALA A 452 -1.69 -5.25 13.40
N PRO A 453 -1.98 -6.30 12.61
CA PRO A 453 -3.36 -6.65 12.28
C PRO A 453 -4.20 -6.92 13.53
N ASP A 454 -5.51 -6.80 13.41
CA ASP A 454 -6.41 -7.16 14.49
C ASP A 454 -6.26 -8.62 14.91
N GLY A 455 -6.34 -8.87 16.20
CA GLY A 455 -6.14 -10.22 16.75
C GLY A 455 -4.67 -10.64 16.85
N VAL A 456 -3.74 -9.77 16.46
CA VAL A 456 -2.30 -9.98 16.68
C VAL A 456 -1.87 -9.14 17.88
N PRO A 457 -1.22 -9.72 18.90
CA PRO A 457 -0.65 -8.96 20.00
C PRO A 457 0.27 -7.87 19.47
N ALA A 458 0.06 -6.63 19.92
CA ALA A 458 0.88 -5.51 19.49
C ALA A 458 2.32 -5.71 20.00
N PRO A 459 3.32 -5.82 19.12
CA PRO A 459 4.70 -5.97 19.55
C PRO A 459 5.19 -4.67 20.22
N PRO A 460 6.19 -4.74 21.11
CA PRO A 460 6.85 -3.56 21.61
C PRO A 460 7.25 -2.63 20.47
N ALA A 461 6.96 -1.34 20.63
CA ALA A 461 7.22 -0.35 19.59
C ALA A 461 8.25 0.67 20.11
N THR A 462 9.21 1.02 19.27
CA THR A 462 10.29 1.95 19.64
C THR A 462 10.88 2.66 18.42
N ASP A 463 11.43 3.83 18.64
CA ASP A 463 12.26 4.57 17.68
C ASP A 463 13.71 4.05 17.65
N ALA A 464 14.57 4.74 16.91
CA ALA A 464 15.97 4.38 16.77
C ALA A 464 16.73 4.46 18.11
N ALA A 465 16.38 5.40 18.99
CA ALA A 465 17.07 5.61 20.27
C ALA A 465 16.80 4.48 21.27
N GLY A 466 15.56 3.96 21.28
CA GLY A 466 15.14 2.88 22.18
C GLY A 466 15.44 1.47 21.66
N LEU A 467 15.90 1.32 20.40
CA LEU A 467 15.94 0.03 19.70
C LEU A 467 16.82 -1.02 20.40
N LEU A 468 18.03 -0.64 20.85
CA LEU A 468 18.93 -1.57 21.56
C LEU A 468 18.26 -2.11 22.82
N ARG A 469 17.72 -1.23 23.65
CA ARG A 469 17.03 -1.60 24.90
C ARG A 469 15.81 -2.48 24.63
N ALA A 470 15.05 -2.18 23.57
CA ALA A 470 13.89 -2.99 23.17
C ALA A 470 14.33 -4.42 22.78
N ILE A 471 15.43 -4.57 22.05
CA ILE A 471 15.99 -5.88 21.68
C ILE A 471 16.45 -6.67 22.91
N GLU A 472 17.14 -6.03 23.85
CA GLU A 472 17.65 -6.68 25.07
C GLU A 472 16.52 -7.16 26.00
N ASN A 473 15.38 -6.47 25.99
CA ASN A 473 14.21 -6.82 26.79
C ASN A 473 13.15 -7.62 25.98
N ALA A 474 13.44 -7.93 24.71
CA ALA A 474 12.49 -8.59 23.85
C ALA A 474 12.15 -9.99 24.35
N ARG A 475 10.86 -10.34 24.31
CA ARG A 475 10.34 -11.65 24.71
C ARG A 475 9.55 -12.25 23.57
N ALA A 476 9.42 -13.56 23.57
CA ALA A 476 8.55 -14.25 22.63
C ALA A 476 7.13 -13.69 22.72
N PRO A 477 6.49 -13.44 21.56
CA PRO A 477 5.12 -12.95 21.54
C PRO A 477 4.15 -14.00 22.09
N GLU A 478 2.98 -13.54 22.53
CA GLU A 478 1.86 -14.44 22.78
C GLU A 478 1.45 -15.19 21.52
N ALA A 479 0.88 -16.37 21.69
CA ALA A 479 0.43 -17.19 20.58
C ALA A 479 -0.68 -16.47 19.78
N VAL A 480 -0.54 -16.49 18.47
CA VAL A 480 -1.51 -15.90 17.54
C VAL A 480 -2.42 -17.00 17.00
N ASP A 481 -3.72 -16.79 17.03
CA ASP A 481 -4.65 -17.63 16.29
C ASP A 481 -4.55 -17.35 14.78
N TRP A 482 -3.57 -18.02 14.17
CA TRP A 482 -3.29 -17.83 12.74
C TRP A 482 -4.49 -18.13 11.85
N LYS A 483 -5.34 -19.09 12.24
CA LYS A 483 -6.51 -19.45 11.44
C LYS A 483 -7.54 -18.33 11.37
N ARG A 484 -7.66 -17.53 12.41
CA ARG A 484 -8.52 -16.34 12.37
C ARG A 484 -7.97 -15.22 11.49
N LEU A 485 -6.64 -15.11 11.37
CA LEU A 485 -5.97 -14.12 10.53
C LEU A 485 -5.92 -14.54 9.07
N ALA A 486 -5.48 -15.78 8.83
CA ALA A 486 -5.23 -16.36 7.53
C ALA A 486 -5.67 -17.83 7.57
N ALA A 487 -6.95 -18.07 7.33
CA ALA A 487 -7.51 -19.40 7.27
C ALA A 487 -6.90 -20.20 6.10
N PRO A 488 -6.83 -21.52 6.19
CA PRO A 488 -6.48 -22.34 5.03
C PRO A 488 -7.40 -22.05 3.83
N PRO A 489 -6.88 -22.16 2.59
CA PRO A 489 -7.69 -21.95 1.40
C PRO A 489 -8.91 -22.88 1.35
N ASP A 490 -10.11 -22.32 1.22
CA ASP A 490 -11.34 -23.03 0.95
C ASP A 490 -11.57 -23.14 -0.55
N MET A 491 -11.06 -24.21 -1.15
CA MET A 491 -11.11 -24.41 -2.59
C MET A 491 -12.52 -24.62 -3.13
N GLU A 492 -13.45 -25.16 -2.34
CA GLU A 492 -14.84 -25.33 -2.73
C GLU A 492 -15.53 -23.96 -2.87
N THR A 493 -15.32 -23.08 -1.90
CA THR A 493 -15.82 -21.70 -1.97
C THR A 493 -15.21 -20.95 -3.15
N TRP A 494 -13.90 -21.05 -3.39
CA TRP A 494 -13.25 -20.42 -4.56
C TRP A 494 -13.81 -20.96 -5.87
N GLN A 495 -14.03 -22.27 -6.00
CA GLN A 495 -14.62 -22.89 -7.19
C GLN A 495 -16.03 -22.33 -7.44
N ARG A 496 -16.87 -22.24 -6.43
CA ARG A 496 -18.24 -21.70 -6.52
C ARG A 496 -18.25 -20.21 -6.92
N LEU A 497 -17.36 -19.40 -6.34
CA LEU A 497 -17.24 -17.97 -6.66
C LEU A 497 -16.83 -17.73 -8.11
N LEU A 498 -15.92 -18.56 -8.62
CA LEU A 498 -15.30 -18.42 -9.94
C LEU A 498 -15.90 -19.38 -10.99
N GLN A 499 -17.04 -19.94 -10.70
CA GLN A 499 -17.82 -20.69 -11.68
C GLN A 499 -18.36 -19.70 -12.74
N PRO A 500 -18.16 -20.00 -14.06
CA PRO A 500 -18.61 -19.15 -15.15
C PRO A 500 -20.12 -18.94 -15.20
#